data_4849df64683b1367938908b00afa51c4
#
_entry.id   4849df64683b1367938908b00afa51c4
#
_cell.length_a   1.000
_cell.length_b   1.000
_cell.length_c   1.000
_cell.angle_alpha   90.00
_cell.angle_beta   90.00
_cell.angle_gamma   90.00
#
_symmetry.space_group_name_H-M   'P 1'
#
loop_
_entity.id
_entity.type
_entity.pdbx_description
1 polymer ?
#
loop_
_entity_poly.entity_id
_entity_poly.type
_entity_poly.pdbx_seq_one_letter_code
_entity_poly.pdbx_strand_id
1 'polypeptide(L)'
;MKKLVLLFVSALLVALAATAFAADGSWNRVKTAGKLVIGLDDAFPPMGYRDAGGKLVGFDIDAAEEVGKRLGIKIEWQPTAWDGVIHSLNSRKFDAIWNGMTITDERAKQVAFTKPYIMDGQIAVVKFSDKRFKKIADLKKVKVGAQKGSSALNAVKKLPAAPAELKEYEDNPKALLDLEAGRIDVVVIDNVTGRDFIAKRPGQFKVVPGFISKEPFGVAFRKEDKELREKVQKTLDAMVKDGSLAKISRKWFAEDITNPKKW
;
A
#
# COMPACT_ATOMS: atom_id res chain seq x y z
N MET A 1 42.42 -40.12 24.64
CA MET A 1 42.53 -38.65 24.70
C MET A 1 42.19 -37.99 23.36
N LYS A 2 42.76 -38.39 22.21
CA LYS A 2 42.47 -37.75 20.89
C LYS A 2 40.98 -37.84 20.44
N LYS A 3 40.24 -38.94 20.75
CA LYS A 3 38.84 -39.08 20.41
C LYS A 3 37.88 -38.21 21.24
N LEU A 4 38.27 -37.90 22.49
CA LEU A 4 37.47 -37.03 23.37
C LEU A 4 37.61 -35.55 22.96
N VAL A 5 38.76 -35.13 22.50
CA VAL A 5 39.03 -33.77 22.01
C VAL A 5 38.27 -33.49 20.71
N LEU A 6 38.16 -34.48 19.80
CA LEU A 6 37.36 -34.36 18.57
C LEU A 6 35.85 -34.18 18.82
N LEU A 7 35.32 -34.87 19.84
CA LEU A 7 33.90 -34.75 20.24
C LEU A 7 33.58 -33.37 20.83
N PHE A 8 34.52 -32.78 21.61
CA PHE A 8 34.32 -31.43 22.16
C PHE A 8 34.45 -30.34 21.08
N VAL A 9 35.31 -30.50 20.09
CA VAL A 9 35.47 -29.55 19.00
C VAL A 9 34.27 -29.59 18.07
N SER A 10 33.70 -30.78 17.78
CA SER A 10 32.50 -30.89 16.96
C SER A 10 31.25 -30.37 17.69
N ALA A 11 31.14 -30.54 19.02
CA ALA A 11 30.04 -29.97 19.80
C ALA A 11 30.14 -28.43 19.88
N LEU A 12 31.34 -27.86 19.92
CA LEU A 12 31.56 -26.42 19.93
C LEU A 12 31.27 -25.79 18.56
N LEU A 13 31.57 -26.50 17.44
CA LEU A 13 31.25 -26.05 16.07
C LEU A 13 29.75 -26.12 15.76
N VAL A 14 29.03 -27.10 16.32
CA VAL A 14 27.57 -27.18 16.20
C VAL A 14 26.88 -26.11 17.05
N ALA A 15 27.44 -25.73 18.20
CA ALA A 15 26.95 -24.62 19.02
C ALA A 15 27.18 -23.24 18.37
N LEU A 16 28.25 -23.07 17.56
CA LEU A 16 28.50 -21.82 16.81
C LEU A 16 27.59 -21.72 15.52
N ALA A 17 27.10 -22.86 15.00
CA ALA A 17 26.18 -22.83 13.86
C ALA A 17 24.73 -22.47 14.25
N ALA A 18 24.42 -22.48 15.55
CA ALA A 18 23.24 -21.87 16.11
C ALA A 18 23.48 -20.37 16.37
N THR A 19 24.09 -19.66 15.40
CA THR A 19 23.95 -18.20 15.36
C THR A 19 22.49 -17.90 15.15
N ALA A 20 21.77 -17.84 16.25
CA ALA A 20 20.50 -17.21 16.36
C ALA A 20 20.46 -16.03 15.38
N PHE A 21 19.44 -15.94 14.58
CA PHE A 21 19.04 -14.67 14.01
C PHE A 21 18.92 -13.73 15.20
N ALA A 22 19.97 -12.94 15.45
CA ALA A 22 19.96 -11.97 16.52
C ALA A 22 18.72 -11.11 16.26
N ALA A 23 17.82 -11.12 17.21
CA ALA A 23 16.63 -10.31 17.17
C ALA A 23 17.06 -8.89 16.83
N ASP A 24 16.49 -8.29 15.77
CA ASP A 24 16.84 -6.92 15.37
C ASP A 24 16.26 -5.87 16.35
N GLY A 25 15.50 -6.33 17.33
CA GLY A 25 14.90 -5.52 18.39
C GLY A 25 13.77 -4.60 17.92
N SER A 26 13.39 -4.66 16.65
CA SER A 26 12.34 -3.77 16.10
C SER A 26 10.97 -4.04 16.72
N TRP A 27 10.64 -5.33 16.91
CA TRP A 27 9.41 -5.70 17.62
C TRP A 27 9.45 -5.29 19.10
N ASN A 28 10.58 -5.52 19.77
CA ASN A 28 10.72 -5.17 21.19
C ASN A 28 10.57 -3.65 21.41
N ARG A 29 11.14 -2.82 20.53
CA ARG A 29 10.95 -1.36 20.54
C ARG A 29 9.47 -0.97 20.50
N VAL A 30 8.71 -1.50 19.54
CA VAL A 30 7.28 -1.23 19.38
C VAL A 30 6.47 -1.76 20.58
N LYS A 31 6.76 -2.97 21.03
CA LYS A 31 6.10 -3.60 22.17
C LYS A 31 6.33 -2.80 23.46
N THR A 32 7.56 -2.37 23.72
CA THR A 32 7.90 -1.57 24.92
C THR A 32 7.24 -0.17 24.85
N ALA A 33 7.18 0.44 23.67
CA ALA A 33 6.46 1.69 23.46
C ALA A 33 4.94 1.54 23.58
N GLY A 34 4.41 0.31 23.51
CA GLY A 34 2.98 0.01 23.53
C GLY A 34 2.22 0.49 22.30
N LYS A 35 2.93 0.90 21.23
CA LYS A 35 2.33 1.47 20.03
C LYS A 35 3.14 1.20 18.78
N LEU A 36 2.44 1.10 17.63
CA LEU A 36 2.99 1.09 16.29
C LEU A 36 2.57 2.38 15.58
N VAL A 37 3.54 3.19 15.16
CA VAL A 37 3.26 4.43 14.42
C VAL A 37 3.28 4.12 12.93
N ILE A 38 2.22 4.48 12.21
CA ILE A 38 2.02 4.17 10.79
C ILE A 38 1.90 5.46 9.98
N GLY A 39 2.73 5.61 8.95
CA GLY A 39 2.65 6.70 7.98
C GLY A 39 1.62 6.39 6.88
N LEU A 40 0.84 7.41 6.50
CA LEU A 40 -0.17 7.31 5.44
C LEU A 40 -0.41 8.67 4.77
N ASP A 41 -0.96 8.64 3.55
CA ASP A 41 -1.69 9.75 2.94
C ASP A 41 -3.15 9.67 3.39
N ASP A 42 -3.64 10.67 4.13
CA ASP A 42 -5.00 10.69 4.68
C ASP A 42 -6.06 11.25 3.69
N ALA A 43 -5.74 11.24 2.39
CA ALA A 43 -6.62 11.58 1.27
C ALA A 43 -6.76 10.43 0.24
N PHE A 44 -6.60 9.16 0.67
CA PHE A 44 -6.61 7.97 -0.18
C PHE A 44 -7.79 7.02 0.12
N PRO A 45 -9.05 7.42 -0.20
CA PRO A 45 -10.21 6.57 0.01
C PRO A 45 -10.23 5.37 -0.97
N PRO A 46 -10.79 4.21 -0.58
CA PRO A 46 -11.32 3.88 0.74
C PRO A 46 -10.28 3.26 1.67
N MET A 47 -8.97 3.33 1.34
CA MET A 47 -7.90 2.69 2.10
C MET A 47 -7.61 3.41 3.42
N GLY A 48 -7.34 4.73 3.37
CA GLY A 48 -7.14 5.59 4.54
C GLY A 48 -7.46 7.03 4.19
N TYR A 49 -8.47 7.61 4.82
CA TYR A 49 -8.90 8.97 4.52
C TYR A 49 -9.67 9.60 5.67
N ARG A 50 -9.84 10.92 5.63
CA ARG A 50 -10.69 11.62 6.59
C ARG A 50 -12.13 11.67 6.09
N ASP A 51 -13.06 11.19 6.91
CA ASP A 51 -14.48 11.32 6.65
C ASP A 51 -14.97 12.78 6.82
N ALA A 52 -16.26 13.02 6.61
CA ALA A 52 -16.86 14.34 6.73
C ALA A 52 -16.73 14.96 8.13
N GLY A 53 -16.55 14.14 9.17
CA GLY A 53 -16.29 14.57 10.56
C GLY A 53 -14.80 14.78 10.86
N GLY A 54 -13.91 14.59 9.89
CA GLY A 54 -12.47 14.68 10.05
C GLY A 54 -11.82 13.45 10.69
N LYS A 55 -12.60 12.40 10.99
CA LYS A 55 -12.09 11.14 11.54
C LYS A 55 -11.36 10.35 10.47
N LEU A 56 -10.19 9.80 10.82
CA LEU A 56 -9.46 8.89 9.96
C LEU A 56 -10.17 7.54 9.92
N VAL A 57 -10.51 7.08 8.72
CA VAL A 57 -11.26 5.85 8.46
C VAL A 57 -10.73 5.18 7.19
N GLY A 58 -11.03 3.90 7.00
CA GLY A 58 -10.67 3.19 5.79
C GLY A 58 -10.39 1.70 6.01
N PHE A 59 -10.20 0.98 4.92
CA PHE A 59 -9.87 -0.44 4.96
C PHE A 59 -8.55 -0.70 5.71
N ASP A 60 -7.49 0.04 5.37
CA ASP A 60 -6.18 -0.10 6.01
C ASP A 60 -6.21 0.32 7.47
N ILE A 61 -7.05 1.32 7.79
CA ILE A 61 -7.26 1.75 9.18
C ILE A 61 -7.83 0.61 10.02
N ASP A 62 -8.94 0.02 9.55
CA ASP A 62 -9.58 -1.10 10.27
C ASP A 62 -8.66 -2.33 10.33
N ALA A 63 -7.91 -2.62 9.26
CA ALA A 63 -7.00 -3.76 9.22
C ALA A 63 -5.82 -3.59 10.20
N ALA A 64 -5.22 -2.40 10.25
CA ALA A 64 -4.14 -2.10 11.18
C ALA A 64 -4.62 -2.08 12.64
N GLU A 65 -5.79 -1.53 12.92
CA GLU A 65 -6.39 -1.55 14.26
C GLU A 65 -6.62 -3.00 14.74
N GLU A 66 -7.12 -3.89 13.88
CA GLU A 66 -7.28 -5.31 14.23
C GLU A 66 -5.92 -5.99 14.47
N VAL A 67 -4.88 -5.65 13.68
CA VAL A 67 -3.50 -6.11 13.93
C VAL A 67 -3.01 -5.61 15.29
N GLY A 68 -3.17 -4.33 15.58
CA GLY A 68 -2.78 -3.73 16.86
C GLY A 68 -3.45 -4.42 18.04
N LYS A 69 -4.77 -4.65 17.96
CA LYS A 69 -5.55 -5.39 18.95
C LYS A 69 -4.99 -6.80 19.21
N ARG A 70 -4.67 -7.56 18.15
CA ARG A 70 -4.11 -8.92 18.27
C ARG A 70 -2.70 -8.92 18.85
N LEU A 71 -1.92 -7.91 18.58
CA LEU A 71 -0.55 -7.76 19.10
C LEU A 71 -0.49 -7.10 20.48
N GLY A 72 -1.61 -6.60 21.01
CA GLY A 72 -1.69 -5.90 22.30
C GLY A 72 -0.99 -4.54 22.30
N ILE A 73 -0.99 -3.83 21.16
CA ILE A 73 -0.41 -2.50 20.98
C ILE A 73 -1.41 -1.53 20.36
N LYS A 74 -1.24 -0.24 20.60
CA LYS A 74 -2.03 0.82 19.96
C LYS A 74 -1.49 1.10 18.55
N ILE A 75 -2.38 1.50 17.64
CA ILE A 75 -1.99 2.07 16.35
C ILE A 75 -2.06 3.59 16.46
N GLU A 76 -0.99 4.26 16.08
CA GLU A 76 -0.94 5.70 15.90
C GLU A 76 -0.70 6.03 14.43
N TRP A 77 -1.45 6.98 13.91
CA TRP A 77 -1.40 7.38 12.51
C TRP A 77 -0.65 8.69 12.34
N GLN A 78 0.30 8.71 11.41
CA GLN A 78 1.10 9.88 11.06
C GLN A 78 0.82 10.30 9.62
N PRO A 79 -0.10 11.26 9.38
CA PRO A 79 -0.32 11.80 8.05
C PRO A 79 0.97 12.36 7.44
N THR A 80 1.22 12.01 6.19
CA THR A 80 2.49 12.32 5.52
C THR A 80 2.23 12.45 4.02
N ALA A 81 2.83 13.45 3.37
CA ALA A 81 2.79 13.59 1.93
C ALA A 81 3.38 12.33 1.25
N TRP A 82 2.66 11.79 0.26
CA TRP A 82 3.01 10.50 -0.34
C TRP A 82 4.38 10.47 -1.01
N ASP A 83 4.78 11.54 -1.67
CA ASP A 83 6.07 11.64 -2.37
C ASP A 83 7.30 11.56 -1.44
N GLY A 84 7.12 11.80 -0.14
CA GLY A 84 8.18 11.72 0.88
C GLY A 84 8.04 10.54 1.85
N VAL A 85 7.05 9.64 1.65
CA VAL A 85 6.67 8.63 2.65
C VAL A 85 7.80 7.64 2.96
N ILE A 86 8.54 7.15 1.95
CA ILE A 86 9.67 6.23 2.15
C ILE A 86 10.83 6.93 2.88
N HIS A 87 11.12 8.18 2.51
CA HIS A 87 12.15 8.97 3.21
C HIS A 87 11.78 9.15 4.70
N SER A 88 10.52 9.45 4.98
CA SER A 88 10.02 9.62 6.35
C SER A 88 10.10 8.32 7.16
N LEU A 89 9.79 7.14 6.55
CA LEU A 89 10.00 5.84 7.17
C LEU A 89 11.46 5.59 7.53
N ASN A 90 12.37 5.80 6.56
CA ASN A 90 13.80 5.57 6.75
C ASN A 90 14.42 6.57 7.76
N SER A 91 13.85 7.77 7.88
CA SER A 91 14.20 8.78 8.90
C SER A 91 13.51 8.52 10.26
N ARG A 92 12.87 7.36 10.45
CA ARG A 92 12.25 6.92 11.71
C ARG A 92 11.14 7.83 12.25
N LYS A 93 10.44 8.57 11.37
CA LYS A 93 9.26 9.36 11.76
C LYS A 93 8.08 8.47 12.16
N PHE A 94 8.04 7.25 11.63
CA PHE A 94 7.07 6.20 11.94
C PHE A 94 7.71 4.82 11.70
N ASP A 95 7.00 3.75 12.03
CA ASP A 95 7.53 2.38 12.02
C ASP A 95 7.15 1.59 10.78
N ALA A 96 6.02 1.93 10.14
CA ALA A 96 5.52 1.27 8.94
C ALA A 96 4.80 2.27 8.02
N ILE A 97 4.68 1.91 6.73
CA ILE A 97 3.76 2.57 5.79
C ILE A 97 2.63 1.57 5.50
N TRP A 98 1.39 1.97 5.76
CA TRP A 98 0.22 1.14 5.48
C TRP A 98 -0.90 2.00 4.88
N ASN A 99 -0.98 2.03 3.56
CA ASN A 99 -1.91 2.89 2.83
C ASN A 99 -1.99 2.47 1.35
N GLY A 100 -2.40 1.23 1.08
CA GLY A 100 -2.47 0.72 -0.29
C GLY A 100 -1.15 0.83 -1.04
N MET A 101 -0.02 0.60 -0.35
CA MET A 101 1.28 0.81 -0.98
C MET A 101 1.62 -0.30 -1.97
N THR A 102 1.64 0.04 -3.25
CA THR A 102 2.06 -0.88 -4.32
C THR A 102 3.47 -1.39 -4.07
N ILE A 103 3.64 -2.71 -4.10
CA ILE A 103 4.93 -3.37 -4.11
C ILE A 103 5.53 -3.22 -5.51
N THR A 104 6.62 -2.47 -5.63
CA THR A 104 7.40 -2.33 -6.86
C THR A 104 8.85 -2.70 -6.61
N ASP A 105 9.57 -3.14 -7.66
CA ASP A 105 11.00 -3.46 -7.55
C ASP A 105 11.82 -2.25 -7.07
N GLU A 106 11.44 -1.04 -7.48
CA GLU A 106 12.09 0.19 -7.07
C GLU A 106 11.91 0.46 -5.56
N ARG A 107 10.68 0.31 -5.06
CA ARG A 107 10.38 0.47 -3.63
C ARG A 107 11.01 -0.65 -2.81
N ALA A 108 11.02 -1.90 -3.30
CA ALA A 108 11.64 -3.05 -2.64
C ALA A 108 13.17 -2.91 -2.49
N LYS A 109 13.83 -2.07 -3.28
CA LYS A 109 15.24 -1.69 -3.06
C LYS A 109 15.43 -0.79 -1.83
N GLN A 110 14.39 -0.09 -1.38
CA GLN A 110 14.47 0.91 -0.31
C GLN A 110 13.81 0.45 0.99
N VAL A 111 12.81 -0.42 0.91
CA VAL A 111 12.01 -0.91 2.05
C VAL A 111 11.78 -2.41 1.95
N ALA A 112 11.30 -3.03 3.04
CA ALA A 112 10.88 -4.43 3.08
C ALA A 112 9.35 -4.50 3.21
N PHE A 113 8.70 -5.31 2.37
CA PHE A 113 7.25 -5.47 2.37
C PHE A 113 6.80 -6.73 3.10
N THR A 114 5.56 -6.73 3.58
CA THR A 114 4.80 -7.96 3.81
C THR A 114 4.53 -8.67 2.48
N LYS A 115 3.98 -9.89 2.54
CA LYS A 115 3.28 -10.46 1.37
C LYS A 115 2.14 -9.53 0.97
N PRO A 116 1.70 -9.57 -0.30
CA PRO A 116 0.51 -8.86 -0.72
C PRO A 116 -0.71 -9.18 0.16
N TYR A 117 -1.50 -8.15 0.49
CA TYR A 117 -2.77 -8.32 1.19
C TYR A 117 -3.98 -7.95 0.32
N ILE A 118 -3.76 -7.25 -0.80
CA ILE A 118 -4.73 -6.95 -1.87
C ILE A 118 -4.00 -7.01 -3.21
N MET A 119 -4.70 -7.45 -4.25
CA MET A 119 -4.30 -7.24 -5.65
C MET A 119 -5.18 -6.14 -6.22
N ASP A 120 -4.58 -5.03 -6.61
CA ASP A 120 -5.22 -3.89 -7.26
C ASP A 120 -4.58 -3.62 -8.63
N GLY A 121 -4.57 -2.38 -9.05
CA GLY A 121 -3.90 -1.94 -10.27
C GLY A 121 -4.27 -0.52 -10.65
N GLN A 122 -3.59 -0.01 -11.65
CA GLN A 122 -3.81 1.34 -12.15
C GLN A 122 -4.87 1.33 -13.24
N ILE A 123 -5.82 2.25 -13.14
CA ILE A 123 -6.88 2.52 -14.12
C ILE A 123 -6.80 3.94 -14.63
N ALA A 124 -7.46 4.19 -15.75
CA ALA A 124 -7.68 5.53 -16.29
C ALA A 124 -9.10 5.98 -15.96
N VAL A 125 -9.23 7.13 -15.31
CA VAL A 125 -10.51 7.80 -15.00
C VAL A 125 -10.64 9.03 -15.89
N VAL A 126 -11.82 9.19 -16.51
CA VAL A 126 -12.15 10.30 -17.41
C VAL A 126 -13.51 10.88 -17.03
N LYS A 127 -13.86 12.07 -17.56
CA LYS A 127 -15.21 12.62 -17.39
C LYS A 127 -16.26 11.65 -17.95
N PHE A 128 -17.39 11.53 -17.28
CA PHE A 128 -18.49 10.68 -17.75
C PHE A 128 -18.98 11.04 -19.14
N SER A 129 -19.04 12.34 -19.44
CA SER A 129 -19.45 12.89 -20.74
C SER A 129 -18.47 12.64 -21.87
N ASP A 130 -17.18 12.34 -21.56
CA ASP A 130 -16.15 12.13 -22.57
C ASP A 130 -16.40 10.81 -23.33
N LYS A 131 -16.62 10.90 -24.64
CA LYS A 131 -16.89 9.76 -25.53
C LYS A 131 -15.65 9.31 -26.32
N ARG A 132 -14.52 10.01 -26.18
CA ARG A 132 -13.28 9.72 -26.93
C ARG A 132 -12.66 8.38 -26.55
N PHE A 133 -12.76 7.99 -25.26
CA PHE A 133 -12.01 6.87 -24.69
C PHE A 133 -12.93 5.69 -24.42
N LYS A 134 -12.83 4.62 -25.22
CA LYS A 134 -13.58 3.38 -25.08
C LYS A 134 -12.74 2.23 -24.54
N LYS A 135 -11.41 2.34 -24.65
CA LYS A 135 -10.40 1.37 -24.18
C LYS A 135 -9.07 2.09 -23.91
N ILE A 136 -8.17 1.45 -23.16
CA ILE A 136 -6.85 2.01 -22.84
C ILE A 136 -6.06 2.40 -24.11
N ALA A 137 -6.22 1.64 -25.21
CA ALA A 137 -5.55 1.93 -26.46
C ALA A 137 -5.94 3.29 -27.12
N ASP A 138 -7.03 3.91 -26.66
CA ASP A 138 -7.47 5.21 -27.16
C ASP A 138 -6.76 6.37 -26.45
N LEU A 139 -6.04 6.12 -25.33
CA LEU A 139 -5.33 7.12 -24.55
C LEU A 139 -4.01 7.52 -25.23
N LYS A 140 -4.10 8.33 -26.26
CA LYS A 140 -2.97 8.81 -27.04
C LYS A 140 -2.89 10.33 -26.99
N LYS A 141 -1.70 10.87 -26.70
CA LYS A 141 -1.45 12.33 -26.67
C LYS A 141 -2.45 13.10 -25.80
N VAL A 142 -2.83 12.49 -24.64
CA VAL A 142 -3.76 13.07 -23.68
C VAL A 142 -3.00 13.85 -22.60
N LYS A 143 -3.67 14.80 -21.95
CA LYS A 143 -3.17 15.43 -20.73
C LYS A 143 -3.52 14.54 -19.54
N VAL A 144 -2.50 14.00 -18.87
CA VAL A 144 -2.65 13.05 -17.77
C VAL A 144 -2.34 13.71 -16.45
N GLY A 145 -3.18 13.44 -15.44
CA GLY A 145 -2.89 13.72 -14.03
C GLY A 145 -2.61 12.44 -13.27
N ALA A 146 -1.67 12.49 -12.32
CA ALA A 146 -1.38 11.41 -11.38
C ALA A 146 -0.81 11.97 -10.07
N GLN A 147 -0.95 11.23 -8.98
CA GLN A 147 -0.36 11.63 -7.71
C GLN A 147 1.16 11.50 -7.76
N LYS A 148 1.86 12.52 -7.27
CA LYS A 148 3.33 12.56 -7.17
C LYS A 148 3.84 11.43 -6.26
N GLY A 149 4.91 10.74 -6.69
CA GLY A 149 5.49 9.60 -5.95
C GLY A 149 4.67 8.32 -5.98
N SER A 150 3.50 8.29 -6.66
CA SER A 150 2.67 7.09 -6.79
C SER A 150 3.17 6.15 -7.89
N SER A 151 2.73 4.88 -7.87
CA SER A 151 2.94 3.92 -8.95
C SER A 151 2.19 4.29 -10.23
N ALA A 152 1.17 5.16 -10.15
CA ALA A 152 0.48 5.70 -11.30
C ALA A 152 1.43 6.37 -12.30
N LEU A 153 2.49 7.06 -11.83
CA LEU A 153 3.51 7.66 -12.70
C LEU A 153 4.24 6.60 -13.54
N ASN A 154 4.48 5.40 -12.97
CA ASN A 154 5.05 4.28 -13.71
C ASN A 154 4.04 3.67 -14.68
N ALA A 155 2.75 3.63 -14.32
CA ALA A 155 1.69 3.17 -15.20
C ALA A 155 1.51 4.10 -16.41
N VAL A 156 1.65 5.42 -16.24
CA VAL A 156 1.61 6.40 -17.34
C VAL A 156 2.63 6.06 -18.43
N LYS A 157 3.83 5.56 -18.05
CA LYS A 157 4.86 5.13 -19.04
C LYS A 157 4.43 3.92 -19.88
N LYS A 158 3.41 3.16 -19.44
CA LYS A 158 2.84 1.99 -20.13
C LYS A 158 1.65 2.35 -21.02
N LEU A 159 1.25 3.62 -21.09
CA LEU A 159 0.20 4.08 -22.00
C LEU A 159 0.63 3.87 -23.47
N PRO A 160 -0.35 3.74 -24.40
CA PRO A 160 -0.07 3.47 -25.81
C PRO A 160 0.80 4.52 -26.52
N ALA A 161 0.85 5.71 -25.97
CA ALA A 161 1.75 6.79 -26.40
C ALA A 161 2.07 7.68 -25.19
N ALA A 162 3.19 8.40 -25.28
CA ALA A 162 3.51 9.43 -24.30
C ALA A 162 2.35 10.44 -24.19
N PRO A 163 2.02 10.90 -22.96
CA PRO A 163 1.03 11.95 -22.79
C PRO A 163 1.49 13.25 -23.47
N ALA A 164 0.54 14.09 -23.90
CA ALA A 164 0.84 15.44 -24.34
C ALA A 164 1.35 16.31 -23.19
N GLU A 165 0.85 16.04 -21.99
CA GLU A 165 1.26 16.69 -20.74
C GLU A 165 1.07 15.70 -19.60
N LEU A 166 2.03 15.61 -18.67
CA LEU A 166 1.91 14.90 -17.40
C LEU A 166 1.96 15.92 -16.27
N LYS A 167 0.84 16.04 -15.54
CA LYS A 167 0.71 16.91 -14.38
C LYS A 167 0.70 16.06 -13.10
N GLU A 168 1.62 16.34 -12.21
CA GLU A 168 1.72 15.69 -10.93
C GLU A 168 0.98 16.47 -9.84
N TYR A 169 0.22 15.76 -9.00
CA TYR A 169 -0.59 16.33 -7.93
C TYR A 169 -0.12 15.81 -6.58
N GLU A 170 -0.32 16.61 -5.55
CA GLU A 170 -0.02 16.20 -4.18
C GLU A 170 -0.88 15.01 -3.73
N ASP A 171 -2.17 15.03 -4.10
CA ASP A 171 -3.16 14.02 -3.77
C ASP A 171 -4.10 13.73 -4.95
N ASN A 172 -4.81 12.59 -4.89
CA ASN A 172 -5.75 12.17 -5.91
C ASN A 172 -7.00 13.08 -6.02
N PRO A 173 -7.58 13.61 -4.93
CA PRO A 173 -8.66 14.59 -5.00
C PRO A 173 -8.34 15.80 -5.88
N LYS A 174 -7.14 16.36 -5.75
CA LYS A 174 -6.72 17.52 -6.58
C LYS A 174 -6.63 17.17 -8.06
N ALA A 175 -6.13 15.96 -8.39
CA ALA A 175 -6.11 15.49 -9.77
C ALA A 175 -7.54 15.36 -10.35
N LEU A 176 -8.48 14.82 -9.57
CA LEU A 176 -9.88 14.66 -9.99
C LEU A 176 -10.61 16.00 -10.13
N LEU A 177 -10.29 17.01 -9.31
CA LEU A 177 -10.81 18.37 -9.49
C LEU A 177 -10.33 18.99 -10.80
N ASP A 178 -9.08 18.79 -11.18
CA ASP A 178 -8.54 19.26 -12.46
C ASP A 178 -9.15 18.51 -13.65
N LEU A 179 -9.44 17.20 -13.50
CA LEU A 179 -10.19 16.44 -14.49
C LEU A 179 -11.61 16.99 -14.64
N GLU A 180 -12.32 17.25 -13.55
CA GLU A 180 -13.68 17.83 -13.55
C GLU A 180 -13.71 19.18 -14.24
N ALA A 181 -12.72 20.03 -13.94
CA ALA A 181 -12.59 21.36 -14.58
C ALA A 181 -12.12 21.29 -16.05
N GLY A 182 -11.70 20.11 -16.56
CA GLY A 182 -11.23 19.95 -17.94
C GLY A 182 -9.84 20.49 -18.19
N ARG A 183 -9.04 20.69 -17.15
CA ARG A 183 -7.63 21.10 -17.26
C ARG A 183 -6.73 19.93 -17.67
N ILE A 184 -7.16 18.70 -17.38
CA ILE A 184 -6.58 17.45 -17.86
C ILE A 184 -7.66 16.56 -18.47
N ASP A 185 -7.25 15.56 -19.27
CA ASP A 185 -8.17 14.62 -19.94
C ASP A 185 -8.41 13.33 -19.17
N VAL A 186 -7.40 12.88 -18.43
CA VAL A 186 -7.35 11.56 -17.77
C VAL A 186 -6.65 11.70 -16.42
N VAL A 187 -7.16 11.00 -15.41
CA VAL A 187 -6.42 10.71 -14.18
C VAL A 187 -6.03 9.23 -14.18
N VAL A 188 -4.74 8.94 -14.03
CA VAL A 188 -4.25 7.58 -13.75
C VAL A 188 -4.17 7.41 -12.25
N ILE A 189 -4.86 6.39 -11.72
CA ILE A 189 -5.14 6.23 -10.29
C ILE A 189 -5.36 4.75 -9.95
N ASP A 190 -5.15 4.38 -8.69
CA ASP A 190 -5.47 3.06 -8.18
C ASP A 190 -6.95 2.73 -8.36
N ASN A 191 -7.25 1.50 -8.81
CA ASN A 191 -8.61 1.10 -9.14
C ASN A 191 -9.56 1.21 -7.94
N VAL A 192 -9.13 0.81 -6.73
CA VAL A 192 -9.95 0.92 -5.52
C VAL A 192 -10.35 2.38 -5.26
N THR A 193 -9.42 3.32 -5.41
CA THR A 193 -9.64 4.74 -5.16
C THR A 193 -10.45 5.40 -6.28
N GLY A 194 -10.12 5.11 -7.53
CA GLY A 194 -10.87 5.64 -8.67
C GLY A 194 -12.35 5.23 -8.65
N ARG A 195 -12.60 3.96 -8.31
CA ARG A 195 -14.00 3.46 -8.19
C ARG A 195 -14.74 4.05 -6.99
N ASP A 196 -14.08 4.26 -5.86
CA ASP A 196 -14.69 4.92 -4.70
C ASP A 196 -15.14 6.35 -5.04
N PHE A 197 -14.29 7.13 -5.73
CA PHE A 197 -14.67 8.47 -6.19
C PHE A 197 -15.83 8.46 -7.18
N ILE A 198 -15.86 7.51 -8.11
CA ILE A 198 -16.97 7.37 -9.09
C ILE A 198 -18.27 7.00 -8.37
N ALA A 199 -18.22 6.09 -7.40
CA ALA A 199 -19.38 5.68 -6.63
C ALA A 199 -19.98 6.84 -5.79
N LYS A 200 -19.12 7.68 -5.23
CA LYS A 200 -19.53 8.87 -4.44
C LYS A 200 -19.99 10.05 -5.30
N ARG A 201 -19.64 10.05 -6.60
CA ARG A 201 -19.98 11.14 -7.54
C ARG A 201 -20.58 10.57 -8.85
N PRO A 202 -21.76 9.96 -8.79
CA PRO A 202 -22.38 9.33 -9.95
C PRO A 202 -22.62 10.34 -11.08
N GLY A 203 -22.29 9.94 -12.31
CA GLY A 203 -22.44 10.78 -13.49
C GLY A 203 -21.35 11.80 -13.75
N GLN A 204 -20.35 11.96 -12.85
CA GLN A 204 -19.23 12.88 -13.07
C GLN A 204 -18.07 12.21 -13.82
N PHE A 205 -17.71 11.01 -13.43
CA PHE A 205 -16.56 10.27 -13.93
C PHE A 205 -16.93 8.85 -14.38
N LYS A 206 -16.07 8.25 -15.17
CA LYS A 206 -16.10 6.83 -15.53
C LYS A 206 -14.70 6.27 -15.68
N VAL A 207 -14.57 4.95 -15.51
CA VAL A 207 -13.36 4.21 -15.83
C VAL A 207 -13.32 3.96 -17.33
N VAL A 208 -12.15 4.18 -17.95
CA VAL A 208 -11.87 3.64 -19.29
C VAL A 208 -11.67 2.13 -19.15
N PRO A 209 -12.40 1.28 -19.88
CA PRO A 209 -12.32 -0.17 -19.71
C PRO A 209 -10.90 -0.73 -19.85
N GLY A 210 -10.51 -1.55 -18.88
CA GLY A 210 -9.19 -2.20 -18.77
C GLY A 210 -8.34 -1.62 -17.66
N PHE A 211 -7.34 -2.42 -17.27
CA PHE A 211 -6.26 -1.99 -16.38
C PHE A 211 -5.05 -1.55 -17.20
N ILE A 212 -4.35 -0.51 -16.74
CA ILE A 212 -3.04 -0.14 -17.28
C ILE A 212 -1.98 -1.07 -16.71
N SER A 213 -2.07 -1.41 -15.42
CA SER A 213 -1.24 -2.38 -14.73
C SER A 213 -2.00 -3.06 -13.61
N LYS A 214 -1.63 -4.31 -13.27
CA LYS A 214 -2.04 -4.99 -12.03
C LYS A 214 -0.90 -4.86 -11.02
N GLU A 215 -1.23 -4.54 -9.78
CA GLU A 215 -0.23 -4.15 -8.77
C GLU A 215 -0.65 -4.64 -7.38
N PRO A 216 0.22 -5.43 -6.70
CA PRO A 216 -0.07 -5.88 -5.34
C PRO A 216 0.20 -4.79 -4.32
N PHE A 217 -0.63 -4.70 -3.27
CA PHE A 217 -0.40 -3.85 -2.11
C PHE A 217 0.23 -4.62 -0.97
N GLY A 218 1.20 -3.99 -0.28
CA GLY A 218 1.86 -4.51 0.89
C GLY A 218 2.09 -3.44 1.95
N VAL A 219 2.27 -3.88 3.20
CA VAL A 219 2.73 -3.02 4.28
C VAL A 219 4.25 -2.92 4.21
N ALA A 220 4.80 -1.70 4.23
CA ALA A 220 6.23 -1.47 4.11
C ALA A 220 6.88 -1.13 5.45
N PHE A 221 8.07 -1.66 5.66
CA PHE A 221 8.93 -1.48 6.83
C PHE A 221 10.35 -1.11 6.40
N ARG A 222 11.16 -0.56 7.30
CA ARG A 222 12.60 -0.46 7.06
C ARG A 222 13.19 -1.87 6.85
N LYS A 223 14.22 -1.97 6.04
CA LYS A 223 14.84 -3.28 5.72
C LYS A 223 15.39 -4.01 6.94
N GLU A 224 15.86 -3.27 7.90
CA GLU A 224 16.38 -3.78 9.16
C GLU A 224 15.27 -4.24 10.14
N ASP A 225 14.04 -3.72 10.06
CA ASP A 225 12.92 -4.03 10.98
C ASP A 225 12.25 -5.39 10.64
N LYS A 226 13.04 -6.46 10.59
CA LYS A 226 12.58 -7.80 10.17
C LYS A 226 11.59 -8.42 11.13
N GLU A 227 11.87 -8.37 12.45
CA GLU A 227 10.99 -8.93 13.46
C GLU A 227 9.62 -8.27 13.47
N LEU A 228 9.58 -6.93 13.40
CA LEU A 228 8.32 -6.19 13.35
C LEU A 228 7.50 -6.57 12.12
N ARG A 229 8.14 -6.60 10.95
CA ARG A 229 7.49 -7.02 9.70
C ARG A 229 6.94 -8.44 9.81
N GLU A 230 7.70 -9.39 10.38
CA GLU A 230 7.25 -10.78 10.54
C GLU A 230 6.09 -10.90 11.52
N LYS A 231 6.07 -10.11 12.60
CA LYS A 231 4.93 -10.08 13.54
C LYS A 231 3.65 -9.60 12.85
N VAL A 232 3.74 -8.50 12.10
CA VAL A 232 2.60 -7.98 11.32
C VAL A 232 2.18 -8.99 10.25
N GLN A 233 3.14 -9.60 9.51
CA GLN A 233 2.84 -10.63 8.51
C GLN A 233 2.10 -11.83 9.09
N LYS A 234 2.60 -12.40 10.20
CA LYS A 234 1.94 -13.55 10.87
C LYS A 234 0.54 -13.20 11.34
N THR A 235 0.32 -11.97 11.77
CA THR A 235 -1.00 -11.50 12.19
C THR A 235 -1.94 -11.35 11.00
N LEU A 236 -1.46 -10.79 9.88
CA LEU A 236 -2.23 -10.73 8.63
C LEU A 236 -2.57 -12.12 8.09
N ASP A 237 -1.60 -13.07 8.12
CA ASP A 237 -1.84 -14.47 7.71
C ASP A 237 -2.94 -15.13 8.59
N ALA A 238 -2.96 -14.84 9.90
CA ALA A 238 -4.02 -15.29 10.80
C ALA A 238 -5.38 -14.66 10.48
N MET A 239 -5.41 -13.34 10.15
CA MET A 239 -6.64 -12.64 9.76
C MET A 239 -7.21 -13.13 8.43
N VAL A 240 -6.35 -13.54 7.49
CA VAL A 240 -6.80 -14.21 6.25
C VAL A 240 -7.41 -15.56 6.60
N LYS A 241 -6.75 -16.35 7.46
CA LYS A 241 -7.19 -17.71 7.83
C LYS A 241 -8.53 -17.73 8.56
N ASP A 242 -8.76 -16.81 9.49
CA ASP A 242 -9.99 -16.75 10.30
C ASP A 242 -11.11 -15.92 9.65
N GLY A 243 -10.84 -15.30 8.50
CA GLY A 243 -11.81 -14.53 7.72
C GLY A 243 -12.07 -13.11 8.23
N SER A 244 -11.36 -12.64 9.25
CA SER A 244 -11.53 -11.28 9.76
C SER A 244 -11.09 -10.22 8.74
N LEU A 245 -10.01 -10.47 7.98
CA LEU A 245 -9.60 -9.57 6.90
C LEU A 245 -10.64 -9.51 5.78
N ALA A 246 -11.23 -10.65 5.41
CA ALA A 246 -12.32 -10.73 4.45
C ALA A 246 -13.58 -9.98 4.93
N LYS A 247 -13.87 -9.99 6.24
CA LYS A 247 -14.96 -9.23 6.83
C LYS A 247 -14.72 -7.72 6.69
N ILE A 248 -13.51 -7.26 6.96
CA ILE A 248 -13.11 -5.84 6.76
C ILE A 248 -13.22 -5.48 5.29
N SER A 249 -12.74 -6.36 4.38
CA SER A 249 -12.86 -6.15 2.93
C SER A 249 -14.32 -5.94 2.50
N ARG A 250 -15.22 -6.81 2.91
CA ARG A 250 -16.64 -6.68 2.58
C ARG A 250 -17.29 -5.41 3.12
N LYS A 251 -16.83 -4.91 4.26
CA LYS A 251 -17.29 -3.62 4.82
C LYS A 251 -16.99 -2.46 3.87
N TRP A 252 -15.80 -2.45 3.27
CA TRP A 252 -15.30 -1.31 2.48
C TRP A 252 -15.53 -1.44 0.97
N PHE A 253 -15.57 -2.67 0.45
CA PHE A 253 -15.63 -2.94 -0.99
C PHE A 253 -16.88 -3.74 -1.40
N ALA A 254 -17.78 -4.06 -0.45
CA ALA A 254 -18.92 -4.96 -0.64
C ALA A 254 -18.54 -6.40 -1.04
N GLU A 255 -17.25 -6.70 -1.25
CA GLU A 255 -16.70 -8.00 -1.62
C GLU A 255 -15.37 -8.30 -0.90
N ASP A 256 -14.95 -9.56 -0.97
CA ASP A 256 -13.63 -9.97 -0.48
C ASP A 256 -12.60 -9.87 -1.61
N ILE A 257 -11.80 -8.79 -1.59
CA ILE A 257 -10.67 -8.55 -2.50
C ILE A 257 -9.32 -8.96 -1.87
N THR A 258 -9.33 -9.53 -0.66
CA THR A 258 -8.11 -9.94 0.07
C THR A 258 -7.77 -11.41 -0.14
N ASN A 259 -8.57 -12.15 -0.93
CA ASN A 259 -8.39 -13.57 -1.15
C ASN A 259 -7.35 -13.82 -2.27
N PRO A 260 -6.15 -14.37 -1.92
CA PRO A 260 -5.10 -14.59 -2.91
C PRO A 260 -5.48 -15.56 -4.05
N LYS A 261 -6.50 -16.41 -3.83
CA LYS A 261 -6.98 -17.34 -4.88
C LYS A 261 -7.77 -16.63 -5.99
N LYS A 262 -8.09 -15.35 -5.80
CA LYS A 262 -8.83 -14.52 -6.78
C LYS A 262 -7.92 -13.57 -7.57
N TRP A 263 -6.62 -13.56 -7.33
CA TRP A 263 -5.63 -12.63 -7.91
C TRP A 263 -5.07 -13.07 -9.26
#